data_41c3f04f6dd79c1f49e2b17d656248a9
#
_entry.id   41c3f04f6dd79c1f49e2b17d656248a9
#
_cell.length_a   1.000
_cell.length_b   1.000
_cell.length_c   1.000
_cell.angle_alpha   90.00
_cell.angle_beta   90.00
_cell.angle_gamma   90.00
#
_symmetry.space_group_name_H-M   'P 1'
#
loop_
_entity.id
_entity.type
_entity.pdbx_description
1 polymer ?
#
loop_
_entity_poly.entity_id
_entity_poly.type
_entity_poly.pdbx_seq_one_letter_code
_entity_poly.pdbx_strand_id
1 'polypeptide(L)'
;NYTARNNLKAMAKGDICIFYHSVKDPAIVGLCKVVKEHYQDPTTDETAWVVVDVAFLEKFKKEIPLGEVKNHPKLANMELLRQSRLSVQKVTQEEFDYIILLANGK
;
A
#
# COMPACT_ATOMS: atom_id res chain seq x y z
N ASN A 1 6.74 -13.98 2.77
CA ASN A 1 7.11 -13.08 3.87
C ASN A 1 6.00 -13.01 4.91
N TYR A 2 6.32 -13.41 6.13
CA TYR A 2 5.30 -13.48 7.20
C TYR A 2 4.78 -12.09 7.62
N THR A 3 5.59 -11.05 7.48
CA THR A 3 5.13 -9.68 7.79
C THR A 3 4.06 -9.25 6.80
N ALA A 4 4.25 -9.50 5.51
CA ALA A 4 3.24 -9.19 4.50
C ALA A 4 1.96 -9.99 4.74
N ARG A 5 2.08 -11.28 5.07
CA ARG A 5 0.92 -12.11 5.42
C ARG A 5 0.16 -11.53 6.60
N ASN A 6 0.86 -11.14 7.66
CA ASN A 6 0.21 -10.58 8.83
C ASN A 6 -0.48 -9.25 8.52
N ASN A 7 0.11 -8.43 7.66
CA ASN A 7 -0.51 -7.19 7.21
C ASN A 7 -1.77 -7.47 6.40
N LEU A 8 -1.75 -8.47 5.51
CA LEU A 8 -2.94 -8.86 4.76
C LEU A 8 -4.07 -9.33 5.68
N LYS A 9 -3.73 -10.14 6.70
CA LYS A 9 -4.72 -10.64 7.66
C LYS A 9 -5.35 -9.52 8.49
N ALA A 10 -4.65 -8.42 8.68
CA ALA A 10 -5.15 -7.28 9.44
C ALA A 10 -6.09 -6.39 8.61
N MET A 11 -6.13 -6.56 7.30
CA MET A 11 -6.96 -5.73 6.42
C MET A 11 -8.44 -6.11 6.55
N ALA A 12 -9.30 -5.11 6.69
CA ALA A 12 -10.73 -5.31 6.81
C ALA A 12 -11.44 -4.80 5.56
N LYS A 13 -12.58 -5.44 5.24
CA LYS A 13 -13.42 -5.00 4.13
C LYS A 13 -13.80 -3.54 4.32
N GLY A 14 -13.59 -2.74 3.28
CA GLY A 14 -13.85 -1.31 3.34
C GLY A 14 -12.60 -0.47 3.59
N ASP A 15 -11.49 -1.07 3.99
CA ASP A 15 -10.24 -0.34 4.20
C ASP A 15 -9.75 0.27 2.89
N ILE A 16 -9.22 1.47 2.97
CA ILE A 16 -8.63 2.17 1.83
C ILE A 16 -7.13 1.92 1.85
N CYS A 17 -6.60 1.50 0.71
CA CYS A 17 -5.19 1.18 0.55
C CYS A 17 -4.54 2.10 -0.47
N ILE A 18 -3.29 2.45 -0.22
CA ILE A 18 -2.49 3.19 -1.18
C ILE A 18 -1.85 2.19 -2.13
N PHE A 19 -1.99 2.42 -3.42
CA PHE A 19 -1.39 1.57 -4.45
C PHE A 19 -0.04 2.15 -4.87
N TYR A 20 0.98 1.31 -4.76
CA TYR A 20 2.35 1.65 -5.09
C TYR A 20 2.83 0.80 -6.28
N HIS A 21 3.33 1.47 -7.31
CA HIS A 21 3.91 0.81 -8.48
C HIS A 21 5.42 0.65 -8.25
N SER A 22 5.92 -0.58 -8.22
CA SER A 22 7.28 -0.86 -7.73
C SER A 22 8.28 -1.29 -8.82
N VAL A 23 7.83 -1.56 -10.04
CA VAL A 23 8.71 -2.17 -11.05
C VAL A 23 9.56 -1.12 -11.75
N LYS A 24 8.97 -0.31 -12.61
CA LYS A 24 9.68 0.74 -13.34
C LYS A 24 9.14 2.09 -12.89
N ASP A 25 10.04 3.03 -12.64
CA ASP A 25 9.69 4.37 -12.15
C ASP A 25 8.77 4.27 -10.92
N PRO A 26 9.29 3.68 -9.81
CA PRO A 26 8.44 3.42 -8.64
C PRO A 26 7.78 4.68 -8.10
N ALA A 27 6.48 4.59 -7.86
CA ALA A 27 5.67 5.73 -7.43
C ALA A 27 4.39 5.29 -6.74
N ILE A 28 3.87 6.16 -5.89
CA ILE A 28 2.53 6.04 -5.34
C ILE A 28 1.58 6.60 -6.41
N VAL A 29 0.63 5.79 -6.87
CA VAL A 29 -0.15 6.11 -8.08
C VAL A 29 -1.65 6.24 -7.86
N GLY A 30 -2.18 5.72 -6.74
CA GLY A 30 -3.62 5.79 -6.53
C GLY A 30 -4.07 5.09 -5.28
N LEU A 31 -5.38 4.86 -5.22
CA LEU A 31 -6.04 4.19 -4.10
C LEU A 31 -6.81 2.98 -4.57
N CYS A 32 -6.90 1.98 -3.69
CA CYS A 32 -7.79 0.86 -3.87
C CYS A 32 -8.51 0.58 -2.54
N LYS A 33 -9.57 -0.23 -2.62
CA LYS A 33 -10.41 -0.54 -1.47
C LYS A 33 -10.47 -2.04 -1.29
N VAL A 34 -10.36 -2.51 -0.05
CA VAL A 34 -10.52 -3.94 0.26
C VAL A 34 -11.98 -4.31 0.08
N VAL A 35 -12.24 -5.25 -0.83
CA VAL A 35 -13.59 -5.74 -1.10
C VAL A 35 -13.83 -7.15 -0.58
N LYS A 36 -12.76 -7.90 -0.27
CA LYS A 36 -12.85 -9.20 0.35
C LYS A 36 -11.65 -9.37 1.28
N GLU A 37 -11.94 -9.71 2.54
CA GLU A 37 -10.91 -9.96 3.53
C GLU A 37 -10.10 -11.21 3.20
N HIS A 38 -9.00 -11.44 3.90
CA HIS A 38 -8.04 -12.48 3.58
C HIS A 38 -8.69 -13.88 3.47
N TYR A 39 -8.18 -14.64 2.54
CA TYR A 39 -8.53 -16.05 2.38
C TYR A 39 -7.29 -16.80 1.86
N GLN A 40 -7.32 -18.12 1.92
CA GLN A 40 -6.19 -18.91 1.46
C GLN A 40 -5.91 -18.65 -0.01
N ASP A 41 -4.63 -18.47 -0.35
CA ASP A 41 -4.21 -18.32 -1.74
C ASP A 41 -4.59 -19.59 -2.51
N PRO A 42 -5.48 -19.51 -3.54
CA PRO A 42 -5.94 -20.68 -4.27
C PRO A 42 -4.86 -21.33 -5.16
N THR A 43 -3.71 -20.66 -5.32
CA THR A 43 -2.62 -21.20 -6.13
C THR A 43 -1.67 -22.09 -5.35
N THR A 44 -1.90 -22.28 -4.04
CA THR A 44 -1.07 -23.11 -3.19
C THR A 44 -1.90 -23.86 -2.16
N ASP A 45 -1.42 -25.02 -1.75
CA ASP A 45 -2.04 -25.81 -0.67
C ASP A 45 -1.55 -25.36 0.71
N GLU A 46 -0.57 -24.48 0.78
CA GLU A 46 -0.05 -23.96 2.06
C GLU A 46 -1.02 -22.98 2.69
N THR A 47 -1.56 -23.34 3.86
CA THR A 47 -2.54 -22.51 4.56
C THR A 47 -1.95 -21.23 5.13
N ALA A 48 -0.63 -21.12 5.21
CA ALA A 48 0.05 -19.91 5.69
C ALA A 48 -0.09 -18.73 4.72
N TRP A 49 -0.31 -19.00 3.44
CA TRP A 49 -0.36 -17.95 2.41
C TRP A 49 -1.79 -17.51 2.15
N VAL A 50 -2.02 -16.22 2.27
CA VAL A 50 -3.35 -15.64 2.10
C VAL A 50 -3.29 -14.53 1.06
N VAL A 51 -4.47 -14.20 0.50
CA VAL A 51 -4.68 -13.11 -0.43
C VAL A 51 -5.83 -12.25 0.06
N VAL A 52 -5.89 -11.03 -0.43
CA VAL A 52 -6.98 -10.08 -0.18
C VAL A 52 -7.41 -9.53 -1.54
N ASP A 53 -8.71 -9.41 -1.76
CA ASP A 53 -9.21 -8.81 -2.97
C ASP A 53 -9.40 -7.32 -2.78
N VAL A 54 -8.88 -6.54 -3.72
CA VAL A 54 -9.03 -5.09 -3.72
C VAL A 54 -9.64 -4.64 -5.04
N ALA A 55 -10.37 -3.54 -5.00
CA ALA A 55 -10.94 -2.91 -6.19
C ALA A 55 -10.30 -1.54 -6.38
N PHE A 56 -10.08 -1.16 -7.63
CA PHE A 56 -9.61 0.16 -7.97
C PHE A 56 -10.59 1.21 -7.43
N LEU A 57 -10.06 2.26 -6.83
CA LEU A 57 -10.87 3.35 -6.29
C LEU A 57 -10.58 4.67 -6.97
N GLU A 58 -9.30 5.08 -7.04
CA GLU A 58 -8.93 6.36 -7.60
C GLU A 58 -7.50 6.33 -8.12
N LYS A 59 -7.30 6.90 -9.31
CA LYS A 59 -5.95 7.18 -9.81
C LYS A 59 -5.61 8.61 -9.43
N PHE A 60 -4.44 8.82 -8.81
CA PHE A 60 -4.02 10.16 -8.41
C PHE A 60 -3.75 11.04 -9.63
N LYS A 61 -4.16 12.31 -9.52
CA LYS A 61 -3.84 13.31 -10.54
C LYS A 61 -2.34 13.52 -10.63
N LYS A 62 -1.66 13.47 -9.50
CA LYS A 62 -0.22 13.60 -9.39
C LYS A 62 0.33 12.36 -8.72
N GLU A 63 1.11 11.57 -9.45
CA GLU A 63 1.85 10.46 -8.88
C GLU A 63 2.96 11.00 -7.98
N ILE A 64 3.31 10.22 -6.96
CA ILE A 64 4.36 10.61 -6.02
C ILE A 64 5.51 9.62 -6.18
N PRO A 65 6.55 9.99 -6.96
CA PRO A 65 7.70 9.10 -7.16
C PRO A 65 8.40 8.79 -5.84
N LEU A 66 9.02 7.62 -5.75
CA LEU A 66 9.74 7.19 -4.56
C LEU A 66 10.79 8.23 -4.13
N GLY A 67 11.49 8.83 -5.10
CA GLY A 67 12.47 9.87 -4.81
C GLY A 67 11.87 11.08 -4.12
N GLU A 68 10.64 11.45 -4.49
CA GLU A 68 9.93 12.55 -3.83
C GLU A 68 9.51 12.15 -2.41
N VAL A 69 9.03 10.92 -2.21
CA VAL A 69 8.66 10.42 -0.89
C VAL A 69 9.84 10.56 0.08
N LYS A 70 11.03 10.24 -0.37
CA LYS A 70 12.24 10.34 0.46
C LYS A 70 12.56 11.77 0.90
N ASN A 71 12.10 12.76 0.15
CA ASN A 71 12.40 14.16 0.41
C ASN A 71 11.39 14.85 1.34
N HIS A 72 10.30 14.16 1.70
CA HIS A 72 9.31 14.73 2.61
C HIS A 72 9.57 14.27 4.04
N PRO A 73 9.90 15.19 4.98
CA PRO A 73 10.16 14.80 6.36
C PRO A 73 9.01 14.04 7.02
N LYS A 74 7.76 14.37 6.68
CA LYS A 74 6.59 13.70 7.26
C LYS A 74 6.45 12.25 6.80
N LEU A 75 7.12 11.87 5.71
CA LEU A 75 7.10 10.51 5.18
C LEU A 75 8.40 9.75 5.45
N ALA A 76 9.35 10.36 6.15
CA ALA A 76 10.69 9.80 6.34
C ALA A 76 10.69 8.46 7.10
N ASN A 77 9.67 8.21 7.91
CA ASN A 77 9.56 6.99 8.72
C ASN A 77 8.65 5.92 8.12
N MET A 78 8.15 6.11 6.90
CA MET A 78 7.30 5.11 6.26
C MET A 78 8.02 3.77 6.12
N GLU A 79 7.28 2.68 6.32
CA GLU A 79 7.81 1.34 6.10
C GLU A 79 8.29 1.15 4.67
N LEU A 80 7.66 1.83 3.71
CA LEU A 80 8.07 1.82 2.31
C LEU A 80 9.56 2.16 2.14
N LEU A 81 10.08 3.10 2.92
CA LEU A 81 11.49 3.51 2.83
C LEU A 81 12.41 2.58 3.60
N ARG A 82 11.92 1.90 4.63
CA ARG A 82 12.72 1.02 5.48
C ARG A 82 12.69 -0.43 5.01
N GLN A 83 11.60 -0.86 4.38
CA GLN A 83 11.38 -2.23 3.94
C GLN A 83 10.87 -2.24 2.50
N SER A 84 11.70 -1.78 1.59
CA SER A 84 11.32 -1.57 0.19
C SER A 84 10.85 -2.83 -0.55
N ARG A 85 11.20 -4.02 -0.04
CA ARG A 85 10.81 -5.30 -0.65
C ARG A 85 9.57 -5.91 -0.03
N LEU A 86 9.00 -5.27 0.97
CA LEU A 86 7.79 -5.76 1.60
C LEU A 86 6.59 -5.37 0.73
N SER A 87 5.85 -6.37 0.26
CA SER A 87 4.76 -6.14 -0.71
C SER A 87 3.52 -5.49 -0.10
N VAL A 88 3.30 -5.69 1.20
CA VAL A 88 2.15 -5.11 1.91
C VAL A 88 2.67 -4.50 3.20
N GLN A 89 2.41 -3.22 3.39
CA GLN A 89 2.98 -2.44 4.48
C GLN A 89 1.92 -1.61 5.18
N LYS A 90 2.14 -1.34 6.46
CA LYS A 90 1.29 -0.45 7.23
C LYS A 90 1.62 0.99 6.92
N VAL A 91 0.59 1.83 6.95
CA VAL A 91 0.72 3.29 6.77
C VAL A 91 -0.03 3.94 7.92
N THR A 92 0.59 4.92 8.57
CA THR A 92 -0.09 5.66 9.63
C THR A 92 -1.13 6.60 9.04
N GLN A 93 -2.11 7.00 9.85
CA GLN A 93 -3.13 7.96 9.39
C GLN A 93 -2.50 9.28 8.95
N GLU A 94 -1.49 9.75 9.65
CA GLU A 94 -0.78 10.99 9.29
C GLU A 94 -0.09 10.87 7.94
N GLU A 95 0.57 9.73 7.69
CA GLU A 95 1.23 9.47 6.42
C GLU A 95 0.21 9.42 5.29
N PHE A 96 -0.89 8.71 5.52
CA PHE A 96 -1.97 8.61 4.55
C PHE A 96 -2.52 9.99 4.18
N ASP A 97 -2.86 10.80 5.18
CA ASP A 97 -3.42 12.13 4.97
C ASP A 97 -2.45 13.02 4.20
N TYR A 98 -1.16 12.95 4.51
CA TYR A 98 -0.16 13.74 3.82
C TYR A 98 0.00 13.32 2.35
N ILE A 99 -0.06 12.01 2.08
CA ILE A 99 0.01 11.48 0.72
C ILE A 99 -1.19 11.99 -0.09
N ILE A 100 -2.39 11.97 0.48
CA ILE A 100 -3.58 12.48 -0.18
C ILE A 100 -3.42 13.97 -0.52
N LEU A 101 -2.85 14.74 0.39
CA LEU A 101 -2.58 16.16 0.16
C LEU A 101 -1.63 16.36 -1.02
N LEU A 102 -0.55 15.60 -1.09
CA LEU A 102 0.41 15.66 -2.20
C LEU A 102 -0.23 15.23 -3.52
N ALA A 103 -1.04 14.18 -3.50
CA ALA A 103 -1.71 13.65 -4.69
C ALA A 103 -2.68 14.66 -5.30
N ASN A 104 -3.21 15.56 -4.49
CA ASN A 104 -4.11 16.61 -4.96
C ASN A 104 -3.36 17.87 -5.43
N GLY A 105 -2.04 17.83 -5.45
CA GLY A 105 -1.23 18.94 -5.95
C GLY A 105 -1.07 20.09 -4.99
N LYS A 106 -1.26 19.85 -3.71
CA LYS A 106 -1.16 20.89 -2.67
C LYS A 106 0.08 20.75 -1.82
#